data_3c49aa25cf238f4ca56a5bd6a541e028
#
_entry.id   3c49aa25cf238f4ca56a5bd6a541e028
#
_cell.length_a   1.000
_cell.length_b   1.000
_cell.length_c   1.000
_cell.angle_alpha   90.00
_cell.angle_beta   90.00
_cell.angle_gamma   90.00
#
_symmetry.space_group_name_H-M   'P 1'
#
loop_
_entity.id
_entity.type
_entity.pdbx_description
1 polymer ?
#
loop_
_entity_poly.entity_id
_entity_poly.type
_entity_poly.pdbx_seq_one_letter_code
_entity_poly.pdbx_strand_id
1 'polypeptide(L)'
;MGCAKMKKLLCHGLAVAMVVSLTATASDSSAAAKKAKPAKKTITIEQGKSKKIVVKNKKKKAKYKFTASNKKIKVSASGKVKAVKVGTAKVTVKEKYKKKTKKIGTVKIIVTKKKTVKVTKAPVQTDKPTNQ
;
A
#
# COMPACT_ATOMS: atom_id res chain seq x y z
N MET A 1 10.87 18.84 -56.49
CA MET A 1 9.85 18.43 -56.20
C MET A 1 9.26 18.64 -54.87
N GLY A 2 9.39 17.89 -53.89
CA GLY A 2 8.65 17.99 -52.67
C GLY A 2 8.97 19.17 -51.73
N CYS A 3 10.04 19.83 -51.92
CA CYS A 3 10.48 20.88 -51.01
C CYS A 3 9.55 22.08 -50.88
N ALA A 4 8.92 22.41 -51.96
CA ALA A 4 8.02 23.55 -51.93
C ALA A 4 6.78 23.34 -51.04
N LYS A 5 6.40 22.15 -50.90
CA LYS A 5 5.22 21.80 -50.08
C LYS A 5 5.53 21.88 -48.60
N MET A 6 6.75 21.72 -48.24
CA MET A 6 7.15 21.78 -46.85
C MET A 6 7.00 23.17 -46.22
N LYS A 7 7.20 24.18 -46.97
CA LYS A 7 7.11 25.54 -46.48
C LYS A 7 5.74 25.94 -46.00
N LYS A 8 4.72 25.41 -46.67
CA LYS A 8 3.36 25.72 -46.28
C LYS A 8 2.98 25.09 -44.99
N LEU A 9 3.52 23.95 -44.72
CA LEU A 9 3.22 23.26 -43.46
C LEU A 9 3.76 23.99 -42.24
N LEU A 10 4.85 24.67 -42.41
CA LEU A 10 5.42 25.43 -41.33
C LEU A 10 4.54 26.56 -40.86
N CYS A 11 3.88 27.18 -41.76
CA CYS A 11 2.98 28.26 -41.39
C CYS A 11 1.81 27.78 -40.53
N HIS A 12 1.38 26.62 -40.80
CA HIS A 12 0.30 26.07 -40.02
C HIS A 12 0.75 25.64 -38.63
N GLY A 13 1.96 25.27 -38.50
CA GLY A 13 2.48 24.89 -37.22
C GLY A 13 2.49 25.99 -36.19
N LEU A 14 2.67 27.19 -36.63
CA LEU A 14 2.68 28.32 -35.74
C LEU A 14 1.35 28.60 -35.11
N ALA A 15 0.32 28.49 -35.88
CA ALA A 15 -1.02 28.73 -35.38
C ALA A 15 -1.43 27.70 -34.32
N VAL A 16 -1.00 26.52 -34.53
CA VAL A 16 -1.34 25.44 -33.60
C VAL A 16 -0.57 25.53 -32.30
N ALA A 17 0.62 25.98 -32.38
CA ALA A 17 1.48 26.05 -31.21
C ALA A 17 0.87 26.90 -30.10
N MET A 18 0.18 27.89 -30.47
CA MET A 18 -0.44 28.75 -29.46
C MET A 18 -1.55 28.07 -28.68
N VAL A 19 -2.25 27.22 -29.33
CA VAL A 19 -3.32 26.53 -28.66
C VAL A 19 -2.82 25.47 -27.73
N VAL A 20 -1.79 24.84 -28.14
CA VAL A 20 -1.27 23.73 -27.36
C VAL A 20 -0.70 24.17 -26.03
N SER A 21 -0.18 25.32 -25.99
CA SER A 21 0.44 25.78 -24.75
C SER A 21 -0.51 25.80 -23.59
N LEU A 22 -1.75 25.97 -23.88
CA LEU A 22 -2.70 25.98 -22.81
C LEU A 22 -2.95 24.63 -22.21
N THR A 23 -2.87 23.68 -23.02
CA THR A 23 -3.21 22.38 -22.50
C THR A 23 -2.09 21.71 -21.82
N ALA A 24 -1.00 22.20 -22.07
CA ALA A 24 0.14 21.60 -21.48
C ALA A 24 0.08 21.54 -20.01
N THR A 25 -0.55 22.42 -19.50
CA THR A 25 -0.62 22.39 -18.11
C THR A 25 -1.21 21.20 -17.58
N ALA A 26 -1.91 20.65 -18.36
CA ALA A 26 -2.53 19.56 -17.85
C ALA A 26 -1.66 18.51 -17.55
N SER A 27 -0.89 18.57 -18.15
CA SER A 27 -0.16 17.75 -17.94
C SER A 27 0.19 17.13 -16.90
N ASP A 28 -0.20 17.22 -16.59
CA ASP A 28 -0.18 16.42 -16.08
C ASP A 28 0.55 15.42 -15.90
N SER A 29 0.94 15.56 -16.57
CA SER A 29 1.91 15.27 -16.21
C SER A 29 2.30 14.40 -15.27
N SER A 30 1.67 14.55 -14.63
CA SER A 30 1.65 13.78 -13.74
C SER A 30 1.94 12.49 -13.90
N ALA A 31 1.99 12.28 -14.83
CA ALA A 31 2.23 11.02 -15.13
C ALA A 31 3.51 10.45 -14.70
N ALA A 32 4.23 11.01 -13.99
CA ALA A 32 5.34 10.40 -13.37
C ALA A 32 4.84 9.13 -12.68
N ALA A 33 5.04 8.03 -13.30
CA ALA A 33 4.54 6.75 -12.86
C ALA A 33 5.02 6.48 -11.44
N LYS A 34 4.18 6.73 -10.50
CA LYS A 34 4.50 6.56 -9.10
C LYS A 34 4.86 5.10 -8.86
N LYS A 35 6.07 4.88 -8.43
CA LYS A 35 6.56 3.53 -8.14
C LYS A 35 5.71 2.89 -7.05
N ALA A 36 5.39 1.62 -7.22
CA ALA A 36 4.70 0.86 -6.20
C ALA A 36 5.53 0.84 -4.91
N LYS A 37 4.90 1.09 -3.79
CA LYS A 37 5.53 1.08 -2.47
C LYS A 37 4.54 0.64 -1.39
N PRO A 38 5.02 0.04 -0.29
CA PRO A 38 4.13 -0.28 0.82
C PRO A 38 3.57 1.02 1.44
N ALA A 39 2.31 1.01 1.77
CA ALA A 39 1.62 2.18 2.32
C ALA A 39 2.14 2.57 3.71
N LYS A 40 2.52 1.60 4.49
CA LYS A 40 3.10 1.79 5.82
C LYS A 40 4.43 1.06 5.93
N LYS A 41 5.41 1.70 6.54
CA LYS A 41 6.72 1.10 6.80
C LYS A 41 6.71 0.23 8.06
N THR A 42 5.83 0.53 9.01
CA THR A 42 5.68 -0.19 10.28
C THR A 42 4.21 -0.49 10.52
N ILE A 43 3.91 -1.70 10.96
CA ILE A 43 2.56 -2.16 11.29
C ILE A 43 2.63 -2.89 12.62
N THR A 44 1.80 -2.48 13.56
CA THR A 44 1.64 -3.16 14.85
C THR A 44 0.41 -4.08 14.77
N ILE A 45 0.58 -5.32 15.23
CA ILE A 45 -0.47 -6.34 15.22
C ILE A 45 -0.42 -7.06 16.56
N GLU A 46 -1.56 -7.29 17.17
CA GLU A 46 -1.66 -8.12 18.37
C GLU A 46 -1.54 -9.60 18.02
N GLN A 47 -0.94 -10.37 18.91
CA GLN A 47 -0.81 -11.82 18.75
C GLN A 47 -2.17 -12.48 18.50
N GLY A 48 -2.22 -13.35 17.51
CA GLY A 48 -3.44 -14.03 17.07
C GLY A 48 -4.28 -13.24 16.06
N LYS A 49 -4.07 -11.93 15.95
CA LYS A 49 -4.79 -11.10 14.97
C LYS A 49 -4.08 -11.06 13.62
N SER A 50 -4.81 -10.66 12.61
CA SER A 50 -4.31 -10.51 11.25
C SER A 50 -4.48 -9.09 10.76
N LYS A 51 -3.56 -8.62 9.93
CA LYS A 51 -3.64 -7.32 9.28
C LYS A 51 -3.12 -7.41 7.85
N LYS A 52 -3.71 -6.66 6.94
CA LYS A 52 -3.31 -6.66 5.54
C LYS A 52 -2.28 -5.57 5.26
N ILE A 53 -1.22 -5.92 4.55
CA ILE A 53 -0.27 -4.96 4.02
C ILE A 53 -0.85 -4.35 2.75
N VAL A 54 -0.98 -3.03 2.73
CA VAL A 54 -1.46 -2.31 1.56
C VAL A 54 -0.28 -1.80 0.76
N VAL A 55 -0.29 -2.05 -0.53
CA VAL A 55 0.69 -1.51 -1.47
C VAL A 55 0.01 -0.39 -2.26
N LYS A 56 0.56 0.80 -2.21
CA LYS A 56 0.12 1.95 -3.00
C LYS A 56 0.71 1.88 -4.41
N ASN A 57 0.03 2.50 -5.35
CA ASN A 57 0.45 2.58 -6.76
C ASN A 57 0.71 1.21 -7.40
N LYS A 58 -0.20 0.29 -7.17
CA LYS A 58 -0.12 -1.04 -7.79
C LYS A 58 -0.28 -0.95 -9.30
N LYS A 59 0.55 -1.65 -10.02
CA LYS A 59 0.39 -1.80 -11.47
C LYS A 59 -0.60 -2.92 -11.77
N LYS A 60 -1.50 -2.70 -12.71
CA LYS A 60 -2.56 -3.65 -13.07
C LYS A 60 -2.05 -5.03 -13.47
N LYS A 61 -0.92 -5.10 -14.16
CA LYS A 61 -0.33 -6.34 -14.65
C LYS A 61 0.80 -6.90 -13.77
N ALA A 62 1.04 -6.34 -12.60
CA ALA A 62 2.08 -6.79 -11.71
C ALA A 62 1.54 -7.72 -10.62
N LYS A 63 2.28 -8.76 -10.33
CA LYS A 63 2.02 -9.64 -9.19
C LYS A 63 2.90 -9.22 -8.01
N TYR A 64 2.34 -9.24 -6.83
CA TYR A 64 3.04 -8.87 -5.60
C TYR A 64 3.28 -10.10 -4.75
N LYS A 65 4.51 -10.27 -4.31
CA LYS A 65 4.92 -11.37 -3.42
C LYS A 65 5.39 -10.80 -2.09
N PHE A 66 4.90 -11.37 -1.04
CA PHE A 66 5.23 -10.99 0.34
C PHE A 66 6.03 -12.11 0.98
N THR A 67 7.15 -11.78 1.59
CA THR A 67 8.03 -12.75 2.24
C THR A 67 8.32 -12.30 3.67
N ALA A 68 8.01 -13.15 4.64
CA ALA A 68 8.35 -12.91 6.03
C ALA A 68 9.81 -13.23 6.31
N SER A 69 10.46 -12.46 7.17
CA SER A 69 11.85 -12.71 7.56
C SER A 69 12.00 -13.78 8.63
N ASN A 70 10.94 -14.08 9.35
CA ASN A 70 10.98 -15.08 10.42
C ASN A 70 9.61 -15.74 10.64
N LYS A 71 9.60 -16.80 11.45
CA LYS A 71 8.39 -17.59 11.73
C LYS A 71 7.44 -16.96 12.76
N LYS A 72 7.74 -15.78 13.28
CA LYS A 72 6.87 -15.07 14.23
C LYS A 72 5.60 -14.57 13.61
N ILE A 73 5.58 -14.45 12.30
CA ILE A 73 4.43 -14.06 11.49
C ILE A 73 4.25 -15.01 10.33
N LYS A 74 3.01 -15.20 9.91
CA LYS A 74 2.66 -15.87 8.65
C LYS A 74 2.13 -14.83 7.68
N VAL A 75 2.59 -14.88 6.44
CA VAL A 75 2.19 -13.94 5.40
C VAL A 75 1.58 -14.69 4.24
N SER A 76 0.39 -14.28 3.85
CA SER A 76 -0.29 -14.84 2.67
C SER A 76 0.16 -14.14 1.39
N ALA A 77 -0.02 -14.81 0.27
CA ALA A 77 0.22 -14.23 -1.05
C ALA A 77 -0.56 -12.93 -1.32
N SER A 78 -1.71 -12.78 -0.69
CA SER A 78 -2.54 -11.57 -0.77
C SER A 78 -2.04 -10.42 0.11
N GLY A 79 -0.96 -10.61 0.87
CA GLY A 79 -0.43 -9.62 1.78
C GLY A 79 -1.10 -9.58 3.16
N LYS A 80 -1.90 -10.59 3.51
CA LYS A 80 -2.46 -10.71 4.86
C LYS A 80 -1.41 -11.28 5.79
N VAL A 81 -1.09 -10.58 6.84
CA VAL A 81 -0.12 -10.97 7.87
C VAL A 81 -0.88 -11.44 9.10
N LYS A 82 -0.58 -12.65 9.55
CA LYS A 82 -1.09 -13.19 10.82
C LYS A 82 0.04 -13.20 11.84
N ALA A 83 -0.20 -12.61 13.00
CA ALA A 83 0.74 -12.60 14.09
C ALA A 83 0.68 -13.91 14.86
N VAL A 84 1.79 -14.64 14.93
CA VAL A 84 1.88 -15.94 15.60
C VAL A 84 2.55 -15.81 16.97
N LYS A 85 3.70 -15.17 17.02
CA LYS A 85 4.47 -14.99 18.25
C LYS A 85 4.82 -13.50 18.44
N VAL A 86 4.90 -13.09 19.70
CA VAL A 86 5.30 -11.74 20.06
C VAL A 86 6.73 -11.44 19.58
N GLY A 87 6.97 -10.23 19.18
CA GLY A 87 8.26 -9.72 18.74
C GLY A 87 8.21 -8.99 17.42
N THR A 88 9.37 -8.66 16.90
CA THR A 88 9.50 -7.93 15.64
C THR A 88 9.80 -8.87 14.47
N ALA A 89 9.17 -8.64 13.34
CA ALA A 89 9.42 -9.31 12.09
C ALA A 89 9.48 -8.30 10.94
N LYS A 90 10.08 -8.68 9.83
CA LYS A 90 10.11 -7.86 8.62
C LYS A 90 9.40 -8.60 7.49
N VAL A 91 8.63 -7.90 6.69
CA VAL A 91 8.02 -8.44 5.48
C VAL A 91 8.61 -7.71 4.29
N THR A 92 9.26 -8.44 3.42
CA THR A 92 9.77 -7.91 2.17
C THR A 92 8.70 -8.02 1.10
N VAL A 93 8.41 -6.91 0.45
CA VAL A 93 7.44 -6.84 -0.64
C VAL A 93 8.19 -6.79 -1.96
N LYS A 94 7.93 -7.75 -2.83
CA LYS A 94 8.50 -7.83 -4.18
C LYS A 94 7.39 -7.65 -5.21
N GLU A 95 7.67 -6.92 -6.26
CA GLU A 95 6.83 -6.78 -7.44
C GLU A 95 7.39 -7.66 -8.55
N LYS A 96 6.56 -8.51 -9.13
CA LYS A 96 6.90 -9.25 -10.34
C LYS A 96 6.09 -8.66 -11.50
N TYR A 97 6.78 -8.03 -12.41
CA TYR A 97 6.18 -7.46 -13.61
C TYR A 97 6.86 -8.04 -14.84
N LYS A 98 6.07 -8.64 -15.73
CA LYS A 98 6.60 -9.43 -16.84
C LYS A 98 7.57 -10.51 -16.31
N LYS A 99 8.76 -10.60 -16.81
CA LYS A 99 9.81 -11.54 -16.37
C LYS A 99 10.71 -11.00 -15.25
N LYS A 100 10.55 -9.73 -14.88
CA LYS A 100 11.42 -9.07 -13.89
C LYS A 100 10.78 -9.04 -12.50
N THR A 101 11.56 -9.37 -11.50
CA THR A 101 11.17 -9.25 -10.08
C THR A 101 11.98 -8.15 -9.41
N LYS A 102 11.30 -7.21 -8.77
CA LYS A 102 11.92 -6.09 -8.10
C LYS A 102 11.42 -5.98 -6.65
N LYS A 103 12.33 -5.74 -5.73
CA LYS A 103 11.98 -5.40 -4.36
C LYS A 103 11.44 -3.97 -4.32
N ILE A 104 10.25 -3.77 -3.80
CA ILE A 104 9.62 -2.45 -3.70
C ILE A 104 9.64 -1.86 -2.30
N GLY A 105 9.89 -2.68 -1.31
CA GLY A 105 10.03 -2.19 0.05
C GLY A 105 10.01 -3.30 1.10
N THR A 106 10.24 -2.89 2.33
CA THR A 106 10.17 -3.76 3.51
C THR A 106 9.25 -3.10 4.53
N VAL A 107 8.41 -3.89 5.16
CA VAL A 107 7.49 -3.46 6.21
C VAL A 107 7.94 -4.11 7.52
N LYS A 108 8.15 -3.31 8.55
CA LYS A 108 8.42 -3.78 9.90
C LYS A 108 7.11 -4.14 10.58
N ILE A 109 7.00 -5.36 11.06
CA ILE A 109 5.84 -5.83 11.80
C ILE A 109 6.21 -5.98 13.27
N ILE A 110 5.46 -5.33 14.13
CA ILE A 110 5.62 -5.42 15.58
C ILE A 110 4.43 -6.21 16.10
N VAL A 111 4.70 -7.37 16.69
CA VAL A 111 3.67 -8.18 17.31
C VAL A 111 3.67 -7.96 18.80
N THR A 112 2.59 -7.43 19.32
CA THR A 112 2.38 -7.20 20.74
C THR A 112 1.61 -8.36 21.37
N LYS A 113 1.71 -8.50 22.68
CA LYS A 113 0.88 -9.46 23.42
C LYS A 113 -0.61 -9.11 23.22
N LYS A 114 -1.44 -10.11 23.17
CA LYS A 114 -2.89 -9.92 23.17
C LYS A 114 -3.28 -9.21 24.47
N LYS A 115 -3.91 -8.05 24.38
CA LYS A 115 -4.52 -7.43 25.54
C LYS A 115 -5.73 -8.28 25.94
N THR A 116 -5.58 -9.07 26.98
CA THR A 116 -6.73 -9.61 27.68
C THR A 116 -7.31 -8.46 28.48
N VAL A 117 -8.39 -7.94 27.99
CA VAL A 117 -9.23 -7.08 28.81
C VAL A 117 -9.85 -8.03 29.82
N LYS A 118 -9.35 -8.03 31.05
CA LYS A 118 -10.11 -8.56 32.17
C LYS A 118 -11.32 -7.67 32.28
N VAL A 119 -12.44 -8.16 31.82
CA VAL A 119 -13.72 -7.60 32.19
C VAL A 119 -13.84 -7.91 33.67
N THR A 120 -13.49 -6.98 34.48
CA THR A 120 -13.83 -7.04 35.91
C THR A 120 -15.34 -6.84 35.94
N LYS A 121 -16.04 -7.94 36.02
CA LYS A 121 -17.46 -7.93 36.28
C LYS A 121 -17.58 -7.30 37.66
N ALA A 122 -18.05 -6.09 37.69
CA ALA A 122 -18.38 -5.44 38.94
C ALA A 122 -19.36 -6.31 39.71
N PRO A 123 -19.13 -6.54 41.00
CA PRO A 123 -20.09 -7.30 41.79
C PRO A 123 -21.41 -6.55 41.76
N VAL A 124 -22.40 -7.21 41.29
CA VAL A 124 -23.80 -6.75 41.47
C VAL A 124 -24.07 -6.75 42.95
N GLN A 125 -24.14 -5.59 43.55
CA GLN A 125 -24.71 -5.45 44.85
C GLN A 125 -26.18 -5.75 44.74
N THR A 126 -26.55 -6.88 45.26
CA THR A 126 -27.93 -7.24 45.51
C THR A 126 -28.35 -6.48 46.77
N ASP A 127 -28.94 -5.34 46.60
CA ASP A 127 -29.62 -4.68 47.70
C ASP A 127 -30.83 -5.50 48.03
N LYS A 128 -30.70 -6.18 49.13
CA LYS A 128 -31.82 -6.88 49.77
C LYS A 128 -32.72 -5.85 50.44
N PRO A 129 -33.95 -5.72 50.07
CA PRO A 129 -34.85 -4.88 50.83
C PRO A 129 -35.13 -5.58 52.15
N THR A 130 -34.75 -4.95 53.23
CA THR A 130 -35.15 -5.31 54.55
C THR A 130 -36.53 -4.75 54.80
N ASN A 131 -37.47 -5.64 54.86
CA ASN A 131 -38.82 -5.30 55.23
C ASN A 131 -38.93 -5.39 56.75
N GLN A 132 -39.34 -4.32 57.36
CA GLN A 132 -40.10 -4.28 58.57
C GLN A 132 -41.13 -3.21 58.49
#